data_fe2cb1bdb6c2c26245cbb7db55ec0f19
#
_entry.id   fe2cb1bdb6c2c26245cbb7db55ec0f19
#
_cell.length_a   1.000
_cell.length_b   1.000
_cell.length_c   1.000
_cell.angle_alpha   90.00
_cell.angle_beta   90.00
_cell.angle_gamma   90.00
#
_symmetry.space_group_name_H-M   'P 1'
#
loop_
_entity.id
_entity.type
_entity.pdbx_description
1 polymer ?
#
loop_
_entity_poly.entity_id
_entity_poly.type
_entity_poly.pdbx_seq_one_letter_code
_entity_poly.pdbx_strand_id
1 'polypeptide(L)'
;MKIKINDKEIELKYSFRAIIMWEQIQEKPFQPVSASDVMVYMYCILCSSDKSVKITFDEFLDYLDANPSVIEEFTKWIIDNDAFNSQFNKKEKKTVTKKIPKK
;
A
#
# COMPACT_ATOMS: atom_id res chain seq x y z
N MET A 1 -0.02 1.81 -11.82
CA MET A 1 -1.42 1.37 -11.81
C MET A 1 -2.33 2.57 -11.72
N LYS A 2 -3.41 2.54 -12.46
CA LYS A 2 -4.38 3.63 -12.44
C LYS A 2 -5.70 3.15 -11.90
N ILE A 3 -6.34 3.99 -11.11
CA ILE A 3 -7.70 3.71 -10.66
C ILE A 3 -8.55 4.95 -10.91
N LYS A 4 -9.86 4.77 -10.88
CA LYS A 4 -10.78 5.86 -11.15
C LYS A 4 -11.70 6.04 -9.96
N ILE A 5 -11.66 7.24 -9.38
CA ILE A 5 -12.49 7.58 -8.23
C ILE A 5 -13.20 8.89 -8.54
N ASN A 6 -14.52 8.87 -8.43
CA ASN A 6 -15.35 10.06 -8.68
C ASN A 6 -15.04 10.66 -10.05
N ASP A 7 -14.96 9.79 -11.05
CA ASP A 7 -14.71 10.18 -12.45
C ASP A 7 -13.33 10.79 -12.68
N LYS A 8 -12.43 10.67 -11.70
CA LYS A 8 -11.07 11.15 -11.86
C LYS A 8 -10.13 9.96 -11.92
N GLU A 9 -9.29 9.92 -12.94
CA GLU A 9 -8.29 8.87 -13.09
C GLU A 9 -7.04 9.26 -12.30
N ILE A 10 -6.56 8.35 -11.48
CA ILE A 10 -5.43 8.61 -10.59
C ILE A 10 -4.35 7.59 -10.86
N GLU A 11 -3.14 8.07 -11.11
CA GLU A 11 -1.97 7.22 -11.28
C GLU A 11 -1.35 6.96 -9.91
N LEU A 12 -1.39 5.71 -9.45
CA LEU A 12 -0.86 5.35 -8.15
C LEU A 12 0.65 5.22 -8.19
N LYS A 13 1.31 5.71 -7.17
CA LYS A 13 2.77 5.69 -7.07
C LYS A 13 3.20 5.28 -5.67
N TYR A 14 4.26 4.51 -5.60
CA TYR A 14 4.90 4.25 -4.32
C TYR A 14 5.62 5.50 -3.83
N SER A 15 5.63 5.70 -2.52
CA SER A 15 6.37 6.83 -1.97
C SER A 15 6.63 6.57 -0.49
N PHE A 16 7.72 7.18 0.01
CA PHE A 16 7.98 7.16 1.44
C PHE A 16 6.88 7.89 2.20
N ARG A 17 6.26 8.87 1.57
CA ARG A 17 5.16 9.60 2.20
C ARG A 17 4.03 8.65 2.58
N ALA A 18 3.71 7.68 1.72
CA ALA A 18 2.66 6.72 2.02
C ALA A 18 3.02 5.89 3.25
N ILE A 19 4.27 5.48 3.36
CA ILE A 19 4.73 4.69 4.50
C ILE A 19 4.66 5.51 5.77
N ILE A 20 5.11 6.76 5.71
CA ILE A 20 5.07 7.64 6.88
C ILE A 20 3.63 7.89 7.30
N MET A 21 2.74 8.13 6.34
CA MET A 21 1.32 8.31 6.65
C MET A 21 0.76 7.08 7.34
N TRP A 22 1.12 5.90 6.84
CA TRP A 22 0.65 4.65 7.43
C TRP A 22 1.10 4.54 8.88
N GLU A 23 2.38 4.85 9.15
CA GLU A 23 2.89 4.76 10.51
C GLU A 23 2.21 5.76 11.44
N GLN A 24 1.90 6.94 10.92
CA GLN A 24 1.21 7.95 11.72
C GLN A 24 -0.22 7.53 12.03
N ILE A 25 -0.91 6.94 11.07
CA ILE A 25 -2.28 6.49 11.26
C ILE A 25 -2.33 5.30 12.19
N GLN A 26 -1.46 4.33 11.99
CA GLN A 26 -1.48 3.09 12.75
C GLN A 26 -0.70 3.17 14.06
N GLU A 27 0.10 4.23 14.22
CA GLU A 27 0.87 4.47 15.44
C GLU A 27 1.79 3.30 15.78
N LYS A 28 2.43 2.76 14.74
CA LYS A 28 3.39 1.67 14.90
C LYS A 28 4.29 1.63 13.67
N PRO A 29 5.44 0.94 13.78
CA PRO A 29 6.33 0.81 12.62
C PRO A 29 5.63 0.12 11.46
N PHE A 30 6.03 0.46 10.26
CA PHE A 30 5.38 -0.04 9.05
C PHE A 30 5.54 -1.55 8.95
N GLN A 31 4.44 -2.24 9.16
CA GLN A 31 4.40 -3.69 9.06
C GLN A 31 2.95 -4.12 8.88
N PRO A 32 2.43 -3.98 7.65
CA PRO A 32 1.04 -4.37 7.40
C PRO A 32 0.89 -5.88 7.42
N VAL A 33 0.09 -6.38 8.33
CA VAL A 33 -0.11 -7.82 8.47
C VAL A 33 -1.58 -8.22 8.40
N SER A 34 -2.48 -7.33 8.75
CA SER A 34 -3.91 -7.64 8.71
C SER A 34 -4.55 -7.03 7.47
N ALA A 35 -5.77 -7.47 7.16
CA ALA A 35 -6.50 -6.89 6.05
C ALA A 35 -6.67 -5.38 6.23
N SER A 36 -6.98 -4.95 7.45
CA SER A 36 -7.15 -3.52 7.67
C SER A 36 -5.84 -2.77 7.50
N ASP A 37 -4.72 -3.37 7.92
CA ASP A 37 -3.41 -2.76 7.70
C ASP A 37 -3.15 -2.53 6.21
N VAL A 38 -3.48 -3.52 5.40
CA VAL A 38 -3.27 -3.42 3.96
C VAL A 38 -4.18 -2.37 3.35
N MET A 39 -5.43 -2.30 3.80
CA MET A 39 -6.37 -1.30 3.29
C MET A 39 -5.91 0.11 3.65
N VAL A 40 -5.40 0.31 4.85
CA VAL A 40 -4.85 1.61 5.25
C VAL A 40 -3.66 1.96 4.36
N TYR A 41 -2.82 0.98 4.04
CA TYR A 41 -1.69 1.23 3.15
C TYR A 41 -2.16 1.66 1.76
N MET A 42 -3.16 0.98 1.22
CA MET A 42 -3.72 1.35 -0.07
C MET A 42 -4.25 2.78 -0.04
N TYR A 43 -4.94 3.15 1.04
CA TYR A 43 -5.45 4.50 1.19
C TYR A 43 -4.31 5.52 1.24
N CYS A 44 -3.23 5.18 1.95
CA CYS A 44 -2.09 6.07 2.02
C CYS A 44 -1.43 6.25 0.66
N ILE A 45 -1.33 5.17 -0.12
CA ILE A 45 -0.78 5.26 -1.47
C ILE A 45 -1.65 6.17 -2.32
N LEU A 46 -2.97 6.00 -2.22
CA LEU A 46 -3.90 6.84 -2.99
C LEU A 46 -3.72 8.31 -2.65
N CYS A 47 -3.76 8.64 -1.36
CA CYS A 47 -3.70 10.02 -0.94
C CYS A 47 -2.35 10.67 -1.24
N SER A 48 -1.28 9.90 -1.18
CA SER A 48 0.04 10.44 -1.48
C SER A 48 0.29 10.54 -2.98
N SER A 49 -0.42 9.75 -3.77
CA SER A 49 -0.25 9.79 -5.22
C SER A 49 -0.87 11.03 -5.84
N ASP A 50 -1.98 11.50 -5.27
CA ASP A 50 -2.65 12.67 -5.81
C ASP A 50 -3.25 13.48 -4.66
N LYS A 51 -2.61 14.60 -4.35
CA LYS A 51 -3.02 15.41 -3.20
C LYS A 51 -4.36 16.09 -3.42
N SER A 52 -4.86 16.12 -4.64
CA SER A 52 -6.16 16.73 -4.90
C SER A 52 -7.32 15.79 -4.55
N VAL A 53 -7.02 14.53 -4.29
CA VAL A 53 -8.05 13.57 -3.92
C VAL A 53 -8.54 13.88 -2.50
N LYS A 54 -9.86 14.07 -2.38
CA LYS A 54 -10.48 14.38 -1.10
C LYS A 54 -11.48 13.28 -0.77
N ILE A 55 -10.98 12.19 -0.25
CA ILE A 55 -11.81 11.04 0.07
C ILE A 55 -11.43 10.55 1.46
N THR A 56 -12.42 10.28 2.29
CA THR A 56 -12.16 9.73 3.61
C THR A 56 -11.86 8.24 3.49
N PHE A 57 -11.29 7.67 4.57
CA PHE A 57 -11.03 6.24 4.58
C PHE A 57 -12.33 5.44 4.44
N ASP A 58 -13.39 5.89 5.11
CA ASP A 58 -14.69 5.23 4.99
C ASP A 58 -15.18 5.23 3.55
N GLU A 59 -15.07 6.37 2.88
CA GLU A 59 -15.48 6.46 1.48
C GLU A 59 -14.62 5.56 0.60
N PHE A 60 -13.35 5.46 0.92
CA PHE A 60 -12.46 4.57 0.18
C PHE A 60 -12.87 3.11 0.36
N LEU A 61 -13.24 2.72 1.59
CA LEU A 61 -13.72 1.37 1.84
C LEU A 61 -15.01 1.08 1.05
N ASP A 62 -15.92 2.07 1.02
CA ASP A 62 -17.12 1.93 0.21
C ASP A 62 -16.78 1.72 -1.26
N TYR A 63 -15.80 2.46 -1.74
CA TYR A 63 -15.35 2.33 -3.12
C TYR A 63 -14.81 0.93 -3.39
N LEU A 64 -14.01 0.41 -2.48
CA LEU A 64 -13.46 -0.95 -2.65
C LEU A 64 -14.55 -2.00 -2.61
N ASP A 65 -15.54 -1.84 -1.73
CA ASP A 65 -16.66 -2.77 -1.66
C ASP A 65 -17.45 -2.79 -2.97
N ALA A 66 -17.59 -1.62 -3.58
CA ALA A 66 -18.32 -1.52 -4.85
C ALA A 66 -17.48 -1.98 -6.04
N ASN A 67 -16.16 -2.09 -5.87
CA ASN A 67 -15.25 -2.45 -6.95
C ASN A 67 -14.25 -3.50 -6.48
N PRO A 68 -14.71 -4.71 -6.17
CA PRO A 68 -13.83 -5.73 -5.59
C PRO A 68 -12.66 -6.11 -6.48
N SER A 69 -12.79 -5.96 -7.79
CA SER A 69 -11.67 -6.25 -8.68
C SER A 69 -10.49 -5.30 -8.43
N VAL A 70 -10.78 -4.09 -7.94
CA VAL A 70 -9.71 -3.13 -7.64
C VAL A 70 -8.86 -3.65 -6.50
N ILE A 71 -9.46 -4.31 -5.52
CA ILE A 71 -8.70 -4.87 -4.41
C ILE A 71 -7.69 -5.88 -4.94
N GLU A 72 -8.12 -6.77 -5.83
CA GLU A 72 -7.22 -7.77 -6.41
C GLU A 72 -6.11 -7.12 -7.21
N GLU A 73 -6.47 -6.15 -8.05
CA GLU A 73 -5.49 -5.48 -8.89
C GLU A 73 -4.49 -4.69 -8.05
N PHE A 74 -4.99 -4.01 -7.03
CA PHE A 74 -4.14 -3.20 -6.16
C PHE A 74 -3.18 -4.10 -5.37
N THR A 75 -3.70 -5.18 -4.82
CA THR A 75 -2.89 -6.14 -4.09
C THR A 75 -1.79 -6.72 -4.97
N LYS A 76 -2.17 -7.12 -6.17
CA LYS A 76 -1.20 -7.68 -7.12
C LYS A 76 -0.16 -6.65 -7.49
N TRP A 77 -0.59 -5.41 -7.71
CA TRP A 77 0.34 -4.34 -8.05
C TRP A 77 1.36 -4.10 -6.94
N ILE A 78 0.89 -4.14 -5.69
CA ILE A 78 1.79 -3.98 -4.56
C ILE A 78 2.82 -5.11 -4.53
N ILE A 79 2.36 -6.33 -4.73
CA ILE A 79 3.25 -7.49 -4.71
C ILE A 79 4.23 -7.48 -5.88
N ASP A 80 3.71 -7.21 -7.08
CA ASP A 80 4.52 -7.27 -8.29
C ASP A 80 5.56 -6.15 -8.35
N ASN A 81 5.23 -5.01 -7.76
CA ASN A 81 6.10 -3.84 -7.79
C ASN A 81 6.71 -3.59 -6.43
N ASP A 82 7.15 -4.63 -5.78
CA ASP A 82 7.62 -4.62 -4.42
C ASP A 82 9.06 -4.13 -4.29
N ALA A 83 9.56 -3.43 -5.31
CA ALA A 83 10.93 -2.93 -5.26
C ALA A 83 11.14 -2.02 -4.06
N PHE A 84 10.13 -1.22 -3.74
CA PHE A 84 10.20 -0.30 -2.62
C PHE A 84 10.26 -1.05 -1.29
N ASN A 85 9.33 -2.00 -1.13
CA ASN A 85 9.31 -2.82 0.07
C ASN A 85 10.53 -3.71 0.16
N SER A 86 11.01 -4.23 -0.96
CA SER A 86 12.16 -5.09 -0.95
C SER A 86 13.42 -4.34 -0.53
N GLN A 87 13.45 -3.03 -0.71
CA GLN A 87 14.57 -2.23 -0.23
C GLN A 87 14.64 -2.25 1.29
N PHE A 88 13.50 -2.28 1.96
CA PHE A 88 13.48 -2.34 3.41
C PHE A 88 13.74 -3.73 3.94
N ASN A 89 13.32 -4.76 3.20
CA ASN A 89 13.41 -6.14 3.65
C ASN A 89 14.50 -6.92 2.95
N LYS A 90 15.27 -6.26 2.13
CA LYS A 90 16.24 -6.91 1.28
C LYS A 90 17.24 -7.74 2.07
N LYS A 91 17.72 -7.19 3.14
CA LYS A 91 18.71 -7.88 3.95
C LYS A 91 18.15 -9.14 4.57
N GLU A 92 16.91 -9.08 5.00
CA GLU A 92 16.27 -10.22 5.63
C GLU A 92 16.13 -11.35 4.64
N LYS A 93 15.72 -11.03 3.42
CA LYS A 93 15.54 -12.06 2.40
C LYS A 93 16.85 -12.69 1.98
N LYS A 94 17.87 -11.87 1.89
CA LYS A 94 19.15 -12.36 1.42
C LYS A 94 19.85 -13.26 2.42
N THR A 95 19.75 -12.92 3.65
CA THR A 95 20.46 -13.63 4.69
C THR A 95 19.76 -14.89 5.09
N VAL A 96 18.74 -14.95 4.81
CA VAL A 96 18.01 -16.07 5.24
C VAL A 96 18.20 -17.27 4.34
N THR A 97 18.90 -16.29 4.34
CA THR A 97 18.79 -16.92 3.97
C THR A 97 19.08 -17.54 3.95
N LYS A 98 19.49 -17.44 4.11
CA LYS A 98 19.76 -17.60 4.13
C LYS A 98 19.82 -17.94 4.67
N LYS A 99 20.03 -17.56 5.18
CA LYS A 99 19.91 -17.56 5.65
C LYS A 99 19.72 -17.75 6.21
N ILE A 100 20.05 -17.73 6.61
CA ILE A 100 19.78 -17.73 7.08
C ILE A 100 19.77 -18.02 7.50
N PRO A 101 20.07 -18.26 7.68
CA PRO A 101 19.98 -18.46 8.07
C PRO A 101 20.05 -18.56 8.51
N LYS A 102 20.26 -18.65 8.86
CA LYS A 102 20.17 -18.48 9.12
C LYS A 102 20.15 -18.54 9.47
N LYS A 103 20.49 -18.68 9.82
CA LYS A 103 20.45 -18.45 9.90
C LYS A 103 20.49 -18.37 9.98
#